data_ba8b1f03fd1fc4b326272ced0d49906d
#
_entry.id   ba8b1f03fd1fc4b326272ced0d49906d
#
_cell.length_a   1.000
_cell.length_b   1.000
_cell.length_c   1.000
_cell.angle_alpha   90.00
_cell.angle_beta   90.00
_cell.angle_gamma   90.00
#
_symmetry.space_group_name_H-M   'P 1'
#
loop_
_entity.id
_entity.type
_entity.pdbx_description
1 polymer ?
#
loop_
_entity_poly.entity_id
_entity_poly.type
_entity_poly.pdbx_seq_one_letter_code
_entity_poly.pdbx_strand_id
1 'polypeptide(L)'
;VEFGLADANRTIQTLFFDYDNDNDLDAYVTNAPDIINRNQTEIFNLKEIQKNPETLKLKGSDRLYNNDGTGHFTDVSIEAGIMPEMAFGLNTEVIDFNNDGWLDIYVNNDFNMPDFAFLNNGDGTFTESAEKLVKHMSFNSMGGDVADINNDGFLDLMTVDMNPKDYIRSKTTMGMTSISKFKKMTSSGYHYQYMHNMLQINNGDGSFREVSKMADIGDTDWSWALLFADFDLDGLNDIFVTNGVFRDVIDRDSNKAIVAQLKKKNRKPTKEDFLTYAKMLPQQKLINYYFKNNGDFTFEDTSSKWVDDS
;
A
#
# COMPACT_ATOMS: atom_id res chain seq x y z
N VAL A 1 -1.11 2.88 -27.84
CA VAL A 1 -1.22 2.36 -29.21
C VAL A 1 0.04 2.70 -30.00
N GLU A 2 0.45 3.97 -30.09
CA GLU A 2 1.64 4.40 -30.83
C GLU A 2 2.93 3.94 -30.12
N PHE A 3 2.97 4.01 -28.80
CA PHE A 3 4.12 3.66 -27.97
C PHE A 3 4.00 2.28 -27.27
N GLY A 4 2.97 1.51 -27.52
CA GLY A 4 2.79 0.19 -26.89
C GLY A 4 2.14 0.19 -25.50
N LEU A 5 2.05 1.32 -24.81
CA LEU A 5 1.51 1.47 -23.43
C LEU A 5 -0.03 1.51 -23.34
N ALA A 6 -0.74 0.83 -24.21
CA ALA A 6 -2.20 0.84 -24.19
C ALA A 6 -2.74 -0.19 -23.19
N ASP A 7 -2.78 0.16 -21.91
CA ASP A 7 -3.49 -0.60 -20.90
C ASP A 7 -4.96 -0.14 -20.78
N ALA A 8 -5.90 -1.10 -20.76
CA ALA A 8 -7.33 -0.84 -20.59
C ALA A 8 -7.77 -0.96 -19.12
N ASN A 9 -6.84 -1.14 -18.19
CA ASN A 9 -7.09 -1.25 -16.78
C ASN A 9 -7.27 0.13 -16.11
N ARG A 10 -7.60 0.12 -14.84
CA ARG A 10 -7.67 1.33 -14.01
C ARG A 10 -6.30 1.59 -13.39
N THR A 11 -5.45 2.28 -14.11
CA THR A 11 -4.12 2.66 -13.65
C THR A 11 -4.20 3.68 -12.51
N ILE A 12 -3.45 3.45 -11.45
CA ILE A 12 -3.30 4.32 -10.29
C ILE A 12 -1.96 5.06 -10.35
N GLN A 13 -0.88 4.33 -10.63
CA GLN A 13 0.48 4.87 -10.70
C GLN A 13 1.23 4.25 -11.87
N THR A 14 2.20 4.97 -12.41
CA THR A 14 3.18 4.43 -13.37
C THR A 14 4.55 4.94 -12.97
N LEU A 15 5.49 4.03 -12.80
CA LEU A 15 6.88 4.33 -12.54
C LEU A 15 7.71 3.99 -13.76
N PHE A 16 8.68 4.85 -14.07
CA PHE A 16 9.64 4.62 -15.12
C PHE A 16 11.02 4.40 -14.50
N PHE A 17 11.65 3.29 -14.81
CA PHE A 17 12.97 2.90 -14.30
C PHE A 17 13.61 1.87 -15.26
N ASP A 18 14.91 1.75 -15.21
CA ASP A 18 15.68 0.78 -15.99
C ASP A 18 15.75 -0.52 -15.17
N TYR A 19 14.92 -1.53 -15.51
CA TYR A 19 14.84 -2.76 -14.72
C TYR A 19 15.84 -3.82 -15.17
N ASP A 20 16.32 -3.76 -16.42
CA ASP A 20 17.22 -4.75 -17.00
C ASP A 20 18.63 -4.21 -17.30
N ASN A 21 18.90 -2.96 -16.86
CA ASN A 21 20.18 -2.25 -16.97
C ASN A 21 20.65 -2.09 -18.42
N ASP A 22 19.71 -1.87 -19.36
CA ASP A 22 20.03 -1.63 -20.77
C ASP A 22 20.18 -0.13 -21.13
N ASN A 23 20.01 0.77 -20.14
CA ASN A 23 20.09 2.23 -20.19
C ASN A 23 18.90 2.91 -20.88
N ASP A 24 17.76 2.28 -20.96
CA ASP A 24 16.52 2.97 -21.27
C ASP A 24 15.51 2.84 -20.12
N LEU A 25 14.41 3.58 -20.18
CA LEU A 25 13.41 3.55 -19.12
C LEU A 25 12.25 2.66 -19.51
N ASP A 26 12.01 1.66 -18.69
CA ASP A 26 10.88 0.78 -18.72
C ASP A 26 9.71 1.33 -17.89
N ALA A 27 8.58 0.66 -17.87
CA ALA A 27 7.42 1.14 -17.13
C ALA A 27 6.76 0.03 -16.31
N TYR A 28 6.66 0.24 -15.00
CA TYR A 28 5.76 -0.54 -14.13
C TYR A 28 4.45 0.21 -13.93
N VAL A 29 3.34 -0.45 -14.19
CA VAL A 29 1.99 0.13 -14.15
C VAL A 29 1.18 -0.55 -13.06
N THR A 30 0.96 0.17 -11.97
CA THR A 30 0.13 -0.25 -10.85
C THR A 30 -1.34 -0.05 -11.18
N ASN A 31 -2.10 -1.12 -11.11
CA ASN A 31 -3.50 -1.15 -11.47
C ASN A 31 -4.42 -1.44 -10.27
N ALA A 32 -5.67 -1.05 -10.41
CA ALA A 32 -6.72 -1.40 -9.47
C ALA A 32 -7.92 -2.04 -10.19
N PRO A 33 -8.58 -3.04 -9.59
CA PRO A 33 -9.76 -3.64 -10.14
C PRO A 33 -10.94 -2.67 -10.13
N ASP A 34 -11.95 -2.93 -10.96
CA ASP A 34 -13.19 -2.14 -10.96
C ASP A 34 -13.96 -2.35 -9.64
N ILE A 35 -13.99 -1.31 -8.81
CA ILE A 35 -14.63 -1.30 -7.49
C ILE A 35 -16.14 -1.62 -7.57
N ILE A 36 -16.79 -1.22 -8.65
CA ILE A 36 -18.26 -1.30 -8.76
C ILE A 36 -18.74 -2.74 -8.90
N ASN A 37 -17.93 -3.58 -9.51
CA ASN A 37 -18.30 -4.95 -9.88
C ASN A 37 -17.61 -6.03 -9.03
N ARG A 38 -16.77 -5.64 -8.06
CA ARG A 38 -15.99 -6.58 -7.25
C ARG A 38 -16.32 -6.46 -5.76
N ASN A 39 -16.46 -7.61 -5.11
CA ASN A 39 -16.50 -7.68 -3.64
C ASN A 39 -15.08 -7.54 -3.08
N GLN A 40 -14.70 -6.33 -2.67
CA GLN A 40 -13.38 -5.98 -2.14
C GLN A 40 -12.99 -6.77 -0.88
N THR A 41 -13.96 -7.40 -0.21
CA THR A 41 -13.71 -8.22 0.99
C THR A 41 -13.60 -9.71 0.69
N GLU A 42 -13.65 -10.10 -0.58
CA GLU A 42 -13.51 -11.49 -0.99
C GLU A 42 -12.06 -11.97 -0.76
N ILE A 43 -11.93 -13.18 -0.25
CA ILE A 43 -10.63 -13.83 -0.07
C ILE A 43 -10.47 -14.84 -1.19
N PHE A 44 -9.50 -14.60 -2.04
CA PHE A 44 -9.13 -15.47 -3.16
C PHE A 44 -8.10 -16.50 -2.70
N ASN A 45 -8.00 -17.59 -3.43
CA ASN A 45 -6.88 -18.51 -3.28
C ASN A 45 -5.71 -17.99 -4.12
N LEU A 46 -4.78 -17.24 -3.51
CA LEU A 46 -3.63 -16.67 -4.21
C LEU A 46 -2.78 -17.74 -4.87
N LYS A 47 -2.59 -18.87 -4.20
CA LYS A 47 -1.82 -20.01 -4.75
C LYS A 47 -2.41 -20.57 -6.04
N GLU A 48 -3.72 -20.48 -6.21
CA GLU A 48 -4.39 -20.90 -7.45
C GLU A 48 -4.29 -19.84 -8.55
N ILE A 49 -4.45 -18.55 -8.17
CA ILE A 49 -4.33 -17.43 -9.11
C ILE A 49 -2.92 -17.39 -9.70
N GLN A 50 -1.91 -17.47 -8.84
CA GLN A 50 -0.50 -17.39 -9.22
C GLN A 50 -0.02 -18.53 -10.11
N LYS A 51 -0.68 -19.69 -10.05
CA LYS A 51 -0.37 -20.82 -10.94
C LYS A 51 -0.92 -20.67 -12.36
N ASN A 52 -1.78 -19.70 -12.59
CA ASN A 52 -2.42 -19.53 -13.89
C ASN A 52 -2.08 -18.16 -14.51
N PRO A 53 -1.05 -18.06 -15.39
CA PRO A 53 -0.65 -16.81 -16.03
C PRO A 53 -1.78 -16.11 -16.80
N GLU A 54 -2.80 -16.84 -17.25
CA GLU A 54 -3.95 -16.27 -17.94
C GLU A 54 -4.76 -15.31 -17.03
N THR A 55 -4.58 -15.38 -15.70
CA THR A 55 -5.20 -14.44 -14.77
C THR A 55 -4.61 -13.02 -14.89
N LEU A 56 -3.41 -12.83 -15.42
CA LEU A 56 -2.89 -11.52 -15.80
C LEU A 56 -3.74 -10.82 -16.86
N LYS A 57 -4.49 -11.55 -17.65
CA LYS A 57 -5.47 -11.00 -18.60
C LYS A 57 -6.70 -10.45 -17.88
N LEU A 58 -6.87 -10.73 -16.59
CA LEU A 58 -7.94 -10.14 -15.79
C LEU A 58 -7.65 -8.66 -15.56
N LYS A 59 -8.71 -7.87 -15.61
CA LYS A 59 -8.64 -6.44 -15.34
C LYS A 59 -8.19 -6.20 -13.90
N GLY A 60 -7.20 -5.36 -13.73
CA GLY A 60 -6.69 -4.91 -12.45
C GLY A 60 -5.35 -5.50 -12.03
N SER A 61 -4.76 -6.44 -12.77
CA SER A 61 -3.39 -6.87 -12.51
C SER A 61 -2.39 -5.81 -12.98
N ASP A 62 -1.31 -5.68 -12.23
CA ASP A 62 -0.19 -4.82 -12.57
C ASP A 62 0.52 -5.27 -13.85
N ARG A 63 1.28 -4.38 -14.45
CA ARG A 63 1.99 -4.62 -15.70
C ARG A 63 3.42 -4.11 -15.65
N LEU A 64 4.33 -4.88 -16.23
CA LEU A 64 5.67 -4.45 -16.57
C LEU A 64 5.78 -4.35 -18.09
N TYR A 65 6.26 -3.22 -18.56
CA TYR A 65 6.51 -2.95 -19.96
C TYR A 65 7.98 -2.68 -20.19
N ASN A 66 8.59 -3.47 -21.05
CA ASN A 66 9.96 -3.26 -21.53
C ASN A 66 9.95 -2.25 -22.69
N ASN A 67 10.84 -1.27 -22.65
CA ASN A 67 11.13 -0.34 -23.72
C ASN A 67 12.22 -0.96 -24.64
N ASP A 68 12.14 -0.73 -25.92
CA ASP A 68 13.11 -1.24 -26.90
C ASP A 68 14.19 -0.21 -27.28
N GLY A 69 14.37 0.84 -26.48
CA GLY A 69 15.30 1.96 -26.73
C GLY A 69 14.84 2.93 -27.82
N THR A 70 13.74 2.64 -28.50
CA THR A 70 13.11 3.56 -29.48
C THR A 70 11.86 4.26 -28.95
N GLY A 71 11.49 3.95 -27.70
CA GLY A 71 10.26 4.43 -27.04
C GLY A 71 9.03 3.60 -27.37
N HIS A 72 9.22 2.38 -27.86
CA HIS A 72 8.14 1.41 -28.03
C HIS A 72 8.17 0.38 -26.91
N PHE A 73 7.05 0.23 -26.20
CA PHE A 73 6.89 -0.60 -25.01
C PHE A 73 6.16 -1.90 -25.33
N THR A 74 6.65 -3.01 -24.78
CA THR A 74 6.05 -4.35 -24.89
C THR A 74 5.71 -4.87 -23.50
N ASP A 75 4.48 -5.37 -23.31
CA ASP A 75 4.08 -6.03 -22.05
C ASP A 75 4.86 -7.34 -21.87
N VAL A 76 5.73 -7.36 -20.88
CA VAL A 76 6.58 -8.51 -20.50
C VAL A 76 6.22 -9.09 -19.13
N SER A 77 5.07 -8.72 -18.57
CA SER A 77 4.69 -9.06 -17.19
C SER A 77 4.77 -10.56 -16.90
N ILE A 78 4.34 -11.42 -17.83
CA ILE A 78 4.38 -12.89 -17.67
C ILE A 78 5.81 -13.39 -17.72
N GLU A 79 6.55 -12.98 -18.73
CA GLU A 79 7.94 -13.38 -19.00
C GLU A 79 8.85 -12.93 -17.86
N ALA A 80 8.63 -11.73 -17.37
CA ALA A 80 9.36 -11.15 -16.24
C ALA A 80 8.96 -11.73 -14.87
N GLY A 81 7.94 -12.58 -14.78
CA GLY A 81 7.54 -13.20 -13.52
C GLY A 81 6.74 -12.28 -12.59
N ILE A 82 6.20 -11.17 -13.09
CA ILE A 82 5.22 -10.37 -12.36
C ILE A 82 3.98 -11.24 -12.17
N MET A 83 3.67 -11.52 -10.91
CA MET A 83 2.61 -12.48 -10.60
C MET A 83 1.23 -11.93 -10.90
N PRO A 84 0.33 -12.78 -11.44
CA PRO A 84 -1.06 -12.40 -11.57
C PRO A 84 -1.65 -12.09 -10.21
N GLU A 85 -2.20 -10.92 -10.09
CA GLU A 85 -2.87 -10.48 -8.88
C GLU A 85 -4.14 -9.71 -9.24
N MET A 86 -5.00 -9.50 -8.27
CA MET A 86 -6.19 -8.67 -8.39
C MET A 86 -6.27 -7.74 -7.19
N ALA A 87 -5.11 -7.20 -6.79
CA ALA A 87 -4.98 -6.30 -5.69
C ALA A 87 -5.54 -4.91 -6.01
N PHE A 88 -5.66 -4.09 -5.02
CA PHE A 88 -5.97 -2.68 -5.15
C PHE A 88 -4.69 -1.90 -4.91
N GLY A 89 -3.77 -1.93 -5.89
CA GLY A 89 -2.52 -1.20 -5.82
C GLY A 89 -2.78 0.31 -5.69
N LEU A 90 -2.16 0.94 -4.70
CA LEU A 90 -2.30 2.37 -4.46
C LEU A 90 -0.99 3.12 -4.65
N ASN A 91 0.12 2.48 -4.33
CA ASN A 91 1.44 3.08 -4.42
C ASN A 91 2.46 1.97 -4.70
N THR A 92 3.51 2.31 -5.42
CA THR A 92 4.62 1.40 -5.75
C THR A 92 5.92 2.13 -5.54
N GLU A 93 6.88 1.44 -4.94
CA GLU A 93 8.24 1.90 -4.75
C GLU A 93 9.20 1.05 -5.58
N VAL A 94 10.21 1.70 -6.17
CA VAL A 94 11.29 1.05 -6.90
C VAL A 94 12.60 1.34 -6.18
N ILE A 95 13.29 0.29 -5.77
CA ILE A 95 14.43 0.36 -4.87
C ILE A 95 15.25 -0.94 -4.96
N ASP A 96 16.54 -0.85 -4.73
CA ASP A 96 17.41 -2.02 -4.53
C ASP A 96 17.36 -2.44 -3.04
N PHE A 97 16.49 -3.41 -2.71
CA PHE A 97 16.28 -3.87 -1.32
C PHE A 97 17.44 -4.70 -0.75
N ASN A 98 18.21 -5.36 -1.62
CA ASN A 98 19.24 -6.31 -1.20
C ASN A 98 20.66 -5.80 -1.52
N ASN A 99 20.78 -4.59 -2.09
CA ASN A 99 22.04 -3.95 -2.51
C ASN A 99 22.85 -4.80 -3.50
N ASP A 100 22.16 -5.44 -4.45
CA ASP A 100 22.81 -6.23 -5.51
C ASP A 100 23.03 -5.44 -6.81
N GLY A 101 22.56 -4.19 -6.86
CA GLY A 101 22.66 -3.27 -7.98
C GLY A 101 21.51 -3.37 -8.98
N TRP A 102 20.49 -4.18 -8.70
CA TRP A 102 19.28 -4.30 -9.50
C TRP A 102 18.09 -3.67 -8.78
N LEU A 103 17.26 -2.95 -9.51
CA LEU A 103 16.09 -2.32 -8.93
C LEU A 103 14.96 -3.33 -8.74
N ASP A 104 14.46 -3.40 -7.52
CA ASP A 104 13.34 -4.20 -7.08
C ASP A 104 12.05 -3.38 -7.05
N ILE A 105 10.90 -4.02 -6.86
CA ILE A 105 9.59 -3.37 -6.85
C ILE A 105 8.84 -3.77 -5.57
N TYR A 106 8.31 -2.78 -4.84
CA TYR A 106 7.39 -3.00 -3.73
C TYR A 106 6.04 -2.35 -4.03
N VAL A 107 4.96 -3.13 -3.94
CA VAL A 107 3.59 -2.68 -4.26
C VAL A 107 2.74 -2.65 -3.01
N ASN A 108 2.28 -1.46 -2.63
CA ASN A 108 1.35 -1.24 -1.52
C ASN A 108 -0.08 -1.50 -1.97
N ASN A 109 -0.76 -2.43 -1.29
CA ASN A 109 -2.10 -2.86 -1.64
C ASN A 109 -3.13 -2.57 -0.54
N ASP A 110 -4.27 -2.00 -0.92
CA ASP A 110 -5.41 -1.80 -0.03
C ASP A 110 -6.31 -3.04 0.04
N PHE A 111 -7.23 -3.02 1.01
CA PHE A 111 -8.19 -4.07 1.32
C PHE A 111 -7.53 -5.37 1.84
N ASN A 112 -7.91 -6.51 1.29
CA ASN A 112 -7.48 -7.80 1.84
C ASN A 112 -6.18 -8.32 1.22
N MET A 113 -5.80 -7.83 0.04
CA MET A 113 -4.62 -8.35 -0.65
C MET A 113 -3.34 -7.96 0.09
N PRO A 114 -2.34 -8.84 0.18
CA PRO A 114 -1.06 -8.48 0.75
C PRO A 114 -0.32 -7.53 -0.19
N ASP A 115 0.65 -6.81 0.36
CA ASP A 115 1.65 -6.14 -0.46
C ASP A 115 2.51 -7.18 -1.19
N PHE A 116 3.08 -6.79 -2.32
CA PHE A 116 4.00 -7.63 -3.07
C PHE A 116 5.40 -6.99 -3.09
N ALA A 117 6.41 -7.84 -3.02
CA ALA A 117 7.80 -7.44 -3.19
C ALA A 117 8.46 -8.33 -4.26
N PHE A 118 8.74 -7.75 -5.40
CA PHE A 118 9.37 -8.43 -6.52
C PHE A 118 10.86 -8.11 -6.52
N LEU A 119 11.69 -9.08 -6.12
CA LEU A 119 13.14 -8.97 -6.22
C LEU A 119 13.59 -9.27 -7.65
N ASN A 120 14.41 -8.38 -8.19
CA ASN A 120 15.01 -8.53 -9.50
C ASN A 120 16.10 -9.63 -9.47
N ASN A 121 16.06 -10.55 -10.43
CA ASN A 121 17.03 -11.65 -10.51
C ASN A 121 18.26 -11.28 -11.32
N GLY A 122 18.35 -10.09 -11.91
CA GLY A 122 19.44 -9.63 -12.76
C GLY A 122 19.47 -10.28 -14.15
N ASP A 123 18.40 -10.94 -14.55
CA ASP A 123 18.27 -11.63 -15.85
C ASP A 123 17.00 -11.20 -16.62
N GLY A 124 16.43 -10.05 -16.25
CA GLY A 124 15.19 -9.54 -16.81
C GLY A 124 13.93 -10.15 -16.18
N THR A 125 14.09 -10.94 -15.09
CA THR A 125 12.96 -11.54 -14.37
C THR A 125 12.93 -11.13 -12.90
N PHE A 126 11.77 -11.31 -12.25
CA PHE A 126 11.54 -11.01 -10.85
C PHE A 126 11.04 -12.24 -10.08
N THR A 127 11.34 -12.27 -8.79
CA THR A 127 10.82 -13.27 -7.84
C THR A 127 10.04 -12.58 -6.75
N GLU A 128 8.75 -12.91 -6.60
CA GLU A 128 7.96 -12.43 -5.46
C GLU A 128 8.57 -12.97 -4.15
N SER A 129 8.92 -12.08 -3.24
CA SER A 129 9.75 -12.38 -2.07
C SER A 129 9.27 -11.71 -0.78
N ALA A 130 8.06 -11.13 -0.73
CA ALA A 130 7.56 -10.41 0.45
C ALA A 130 7.62 -11.27 1.72
N GLU A 131 7.27 -12.58 1.63
CA GLU A 131 7.32 -13.50 2.77
C GLU A 131 8.74 -13.72 3.33
N LYS A 132 9.77 -13.57 2.48
CA LYS A 132 11.18 -13.69 2.89
C LYS A 132 11.70 -12.38 3.49
N LEU A 133 11.35 -11.25 2.85
CA LEU A 133 11.83 -9.93 3.22
C LEU A 133 11.24 -9.48 4.57
N VAL A 134 9.91 -9.49 4.71
CA VAL A 134 9.22 -8.96 5.87
C VAL A 134 8.49 -10.06 6.64
N LYS A 135 8.41 -9.96 7.96
CA LYS A 135 7.71 -10.95 8.80
C LYS A 135 6.20 -10.72 8.81
N HIS A 136 5.78 -9.51 8.61
CA HIS A 136 4.38 -9.08 8.47
C HIS A 136 4.32 -7.72 7.80
N MET A 137 3.16 -7.35 7.31
CA MET A 137 2.93 -6.13 6.56
C MET A 137 1.62 -5.46 7.00
N SER A 138 1.38 -4.27 6.49
CA SER A 138 0.13 -3.53 6.68
C SER A 138 -1.07 -4.32 6.14
N PHE A 139 -2.25 -4.07 6.70
CA PHE A 139 -3.49 -4.69 6.24
C PHE A 139 -4.16 -3.89 5.10
N ASN A 140 -4.04 -2.57 5.16
CA ASN A 140 -4.52 -1.65 4.13
C ASN A 140 -3.38 -0.68 3.84
N SER A 141 -2.42 -1.10 3.02
CA SER A 141 -1.30 -0.26 2.65
C SER A 141 -1.77 0.86 1.72
N MET A 142 -1.93 2.07 2.31
CA MET A 142 -2.46 3.23 1.59
C MET A 142 -1.37 3.96 0.80
N GLY A 143 -0.15 3.92 1.27
CA GLY A 143 1.03 4.48 0.64
C GLY A 143 2.30 4.08 1.35
N GLY A 144 3.43 4.27 0.72
CA GLY A 144 4.76 3.96 1.23
C GLY A 144 5.78 4.97 0.77
N ASP A 145 6.95 4.91 1.36
CA ASP A 145 8.15 5.62 0.93
C ASP A 145 9.39 4.89 1.48
N VAL A 146 10.54 5.20 0.91
CA VAL A 146 11.80 4.54 1.23
C VAL A 146 12.91 5.55 1.48
N ALA A 147 13.67 5.34 2.55
CA ALA A 147 14.88 6.12 2.87
C ALA A 147 15.78 5.33 3.81
N ASP A 148 17.05 5.68 3.85
CA ASP A 148 17.94 5.25 4.93
C ASP A 148 17.62 6.09 6.19
N ILE A 149 16.83 5.50 7.11
CA ILE A 149 16.29 6.22 8.27
C ILE A 149 17.26 6.26 9.44
N ASN A 150 18.27 5.39 9.42
CA ASN A 150 19.25 5.22 10.49
C ASN A 150 20.69 5.52 10.05
N ASN A 151 20.90 5.95 8.79
CA ASN A 151 22.17 6.25 8.17
C ASN A 151 23.16 5.07 8.18
N ASP A 152 22.67 3.84 7.97
CA ASP A 152 23.51 2.63 7.90
C ASP A 152 23.87 2.23 6.45
N GLY A 153 23.35 2.94 5.46
CA GLY A 153 23.61 2.73 4.04
C GLY A 153 22.65 1.75 3.37
N PHE A 154 21.68 1.20 4.11
CA PHE A 154 20.60 0.37 3.57
C PHE A 154 19.30 1.16 3.55
N LEU A 155 18.51 1.00 2.50
CA LEU A 155 17.23 1.69 2.42
C LEU A 155 16.16 0.91 3.19
N ASP A 156 15.46 1.65 4.07
CA ASP A 156 14.35 1.18 4.87
C ASP A 156 13.02 1.48 4.15
N LEU A 157 11.96 0.76 4.51
CA LEU A 157 10.63 0.93 3.93
C LEU A 157 9.62 1.29 5.02
N MET A 158 8.81 2.31 4.82
CA MET A 158 7.62 2.52 5.63
C MET A 158 6.36 2.47 4.78
N THR A 159 5.33 1.81 5.32
CA THR A 159 3.97 1.81 4.76
C THR A 159 2.98 2.35 5.79
N VAL A 160 1.96 3.10 5.33
CA VAL A 160 0.94 3.68 6.19
C VAL A 160 -0.40 2.98 6.03
N ASP A 161 -1.14 2.88 7.15
CA ASP A 161 -2.42 2.19 7.27
C ASP A 161 -3.48 3.11 7.92
N MET A 162 -4.67 2.62 8.15
CA MET A 162 -5.83 3.36 8.67
C MET A 162 -6.11 3.07 10.14
N ASN A 163 -5.10 3.04 11.01
CA ASN A 163 -5.32 2.77 12.44
C ASN A 163 -5.24 4.03 13.30
N PRO A 164 -6.33 4.40 14.02
CA PRO A 164 -6.32 5.57 14.89
C PRO A 164 -5.43 5.42 16.13
N LYS A 165 -4.64 6.46 16.45
CA LYS A 165 -3.91 6.58 17.71
C LYS A 165 -4.87 6.76 18.90
N ASP A 166 -5.98 7.45 18.72
CA ASP A 166 -6.99 7.62 19.77
C ASP A 166 -7.66 6.30 20.13
N TYR A 167 -7.63 5.95 21.42
CA TYR A 167 -8.13 4.67 21.89
C TYR A 167 -9.64 4.48 21.64
N ILE A 168 -10.46 5.51 21.88
CA ILE A 168 -11.92 5.42 21.69
C ILE A 168 -12.22 5.25 20.21
N ARG A 169 -11.58 6.08 19.38
CA ARG A 169 -11.74 6.01 17.94
C ARG A 169 -11.31 4.66 17.38
N SER A 170 -10.18 4.10 17.83
CA SER A 170 -9.75 2.76 17.40
C SER A 170 -10.74 1.64 17.74
N LYS A 171 -11.63 1.83 18.72
CA LYS A 171 -12.69 0.86 19.08
C LYS A 171 -14.01 1.10 18.34
N THR A 172 -14.22 2.30 17.83
CA THR A 172 -15.45 2.69 17.10
C THR A 172 -15.32 2.64 15.60
N THR A 173 -14.10 2.60 15.07
CA THR A 173 -13.80 2.50 13.64
C THR A 173 -13.66 1.05 13.17
N MET A 174 -13.24 0.87 11.93
CA MET A 174 -13.00 -0.44 11.34
C MET A 174 -11.97 -1.21 12.17
N GLY A 175 -12.38 -2.33 12.73
CA GLY A 175 -11.51 -3.16 13.55
C GLY A 175 -10.72 -4.16 12.74
N MET A 176 -9.66 -4.70 13.35
CA MET A 176 -8.91 -5.82 12.82
C MET A 176 -9.82 -6.97 12.38
N THR A 177 -9.35 -7.75 11.43
CA THR A 177 -10.07 -8.93 10.95
C THR A 177 -10.33 -9.95 12.08
N SER A 178 -11.37 -10.75 11.94
CA SER A 178 -11.64 -11.86 12.89
C SER A 178 -10.59 -12.96 12.75
N ILE A 179 -10.37 -13.72 13.83
CA ILE A 179 -9.47 -14.88 13.83
C ILE A 179 -9.79 -15.87 12.71
N SER A 180 -11.08 -16.09 12.43
CA SER A 180 -11.52 -17.00 11.36
C SER A 180 -11.16 -16.45 9.98
N LYS A 181 -11.32 -15.14 9.75
CA LYS A 181 -10.93 -14.48 8.51
C LYS A 181 -9.41 -14.52 8.34
N PHE A 182 -8.65 -14.18 9.38
CA PHE A 182 -7.19 -14.23 9.38
C PHE A 182 -6.67 -15.62 9.01
N LYS A 183 -7.20 -16.68 9.65
CA LYS A 183 -6.83 -18.08 9.33
C LYS A 183 -7.19 -18.45 7.89
N LYS A 184 -8.33 -17.99 7.38
CA LYS A 184 -8.71 -18.22 5.99
C LYS A 184 -7.73 -17.53 5.03
N MET A 185 -7.36 -16.29 5.30
CA MET A 185 -6.41 -15.53 4.49
C MET A 185 -5.05 -16.25 4.43
N THR A 186 -4.45 -16.55 5.58
CA THR A 186 -3.14 -17.21 5.64
C THR A 186 -3.16 -18.60 4.99
N SER A 187 -4.24 -19.39 5.15
CA SER A 187 -4.39 -20.67 4.45
C SER A 187 -4.56 -20.53 2.93
N SER A 188 -4.99 -19.37 2.45
CA SER A 188 -5.18 -19.06 1.02
C SER A 188 -3.94 -18.43 0.38
N GLY A 189 -2.82 -18.33 1.10
CA GLY A 189 -1.54 -17.81 0.59
C GLY A 189 -1.31 -16.32 0.86
N TYR A 190 -2.16 -15.69 1.68
CA TYR A 190 -1.92 -14.32 2.13
C TYR A 190 -0.84 -14.31 3.21
N HIS A 191 -0.05 -13.25 3.22
CA HIS A 191 0.93 -13.02 4.28
C HIS A 191 0.26 -12.58 5.59
N TYR A 192 1.03 -12.45 6.66
CA TYR A 192 0.54 -11.91 7.94
C TYR A 192 0.36 -10.39 7.81
N GLN A 193 -0.89 -9.94 7.90
CA GLN A 193 -1.25 -8.54 7.74
C GLN A 193 -1.89 -8.02 9.02
N TYR A 194 -1.42 -6.85 9.50
CA TYR A 194 -1.93 -6.19 10.69
C TYR A 194 -2.23 -4.73 10.40
N MET A 195 -3.32 -4.22 10.97
CA MET A 195 -3.81 -2.87 10.74
C MET A 195 -3.04 -1.86 11.58
N HIS A 196 -1.88 -1.46 11.12
CA HIS A 196 -1.09 -0.33 11.61
C HIS A 196 0.01 0.02 10.59
N ASN A 197 0.60 1.21 10.71
CA ASN A 197 1.77 1.56 9.91
C ASN A 197 2.91 0.59 10.18
N MET A 198 3.71 0.30 9.17
CA MET A 198 4.89 -0.56 9.28
C MET A 198 6.13 0.26 8.95
N LEU A 199 7.08 0.30 9.87
CA LEU A 199 8.45 0.75 9.58
C LEU A 199 9.35 -0.47 9.56
N GLN A 200 9.74 -0.88 8.37
CA GLN A 200 10.57 -2.05 8.08
C GLN A 200 12.01 -1.58 7.94
N ILE A 201 12.84 -1.88 8.92
CA ILE A 201 14.28 -1.57 8.90
C ILE A 201 15.02 -2.69 8.21
N ASN A 202 15.80 -2.33 7.19
CA ASN A 202 16.64 -3.24 6.43
C ASN A 202 17.82 -3.72 7.30
N ASN A 203 18.03 -5.03 7.39
CA ASN A 203 19.14 -5.59 8.18
C ASN A 203 20.42 -5.76 7.36
N GLY A 204 20.42 -5.43 6.06
CA GLY A 204 21.54 -5.61 5.16
C GLY A 204 21.85 -7.07 4.79
N ASP A 205 20.97 -8.00 5.18
CA ASP A 205 21.12 -9.45 4.92
C ASP A 205 19.98 -10.03 4.08
N GLY A 206 19.19 -9.15 3.42
CA GLY A 206 18.02 -9.53 2.65
C GLY A 206 16.78 -9.78 3.51
N SER A 207 16.78 -9.33 4.76
CA SER A 207 15.61 -9.37 5.65
C SER A 207 15.36 -8.03 6.33
N PHE A 208 14.11 -7.80 6.75
CA PHE A 208 13.70 -6.59 7.44
C PHE A 208 13.16 -6.90 8.84
N ARG A 209 13.26 -5.92 9.74
CA ARG A 209 12.63 -5.94 11.06
C ARG A 209 11.64 -4.80 11.21
N GLU A 210 10.44 -5.10 11.64
CA GLU A 210 9.39 -4.11 11.87
C GLU A 210 9.56 -3.46 13.25
N VAL A 211 9.54 -2.12 13.30
CA VAL A 211 9.79 -1.35 14.52
C VAL A 211 8.76 -0.26 14.81
N SER A 212 7.72 -0.08 14.00
CA SER A 212 6.79 1.06 14.09
C SER A 212 6.12 1.21 15.46
N LYS A 213 5.76 0.09 16.10
CA LYS A 213 5.16 0.12 17.45
C LYS A 213 6.18 0.46 18.54
N MET A 214 7.41 0.04 18.39
CA MET A 214 8.50 0.42 19.30
C MET A 214 8.82 1.92 19.14
N ALA A 215 8.77 2.43 17.94
CA ALA A 215 9.02 3.81 17.58
C ALA A 215 7.84 4.78 17.86
N ASP A 216 6.68 4.28 18.31
CA ASP A 216 5.41 5.01 18.56
C ASP A 216 4.86 5.77 17.33
N ILE A 217 5.12 5.25 16.12
CA ILE A 217 4.62 5.79 14.85
C ILE A 217 3.64 4.85 14.14
N GLY A 218 3.26 3.75 14.79
CA GLY A 218 2.41 2.71 14.19
C GLY A 218 0.95 3.11 13.98
N ASP A 219 0.49 4.23 14.52
CA ASP A 219 -0.92 4.62 14.50
C ASP A 219 -1.06 6.12 14.19
N THR A 220 -1.57 6.45 13.00
CA THR A 220 -1.69 7.82 12.50
C THR A 220 -3.06 8.15 11.90
N ASP A 221 -4.08 7.36 12.24
CA ASP A 221 -5.46 7.46 11.74
C ASP A 221 -5.57 7.14 10.24
N TRP A 222 -6.40 7.83 9.47
CA TRP A 222 -6.60 7.55 8.06
C TRP A 222 -5.51 8.19 7.20
N SER A 223 -4.40 7.51 7.14
CA SER A 223 -3.22 7.98 6.40
C SER A 223 -3.32 7.62 4.92
N TRP A 224 -2.81 8.51 4.05
CA TRP A 224 -2.83 8.33 2.61
C TRP A 224 -1.44 8.22 2.00
N ALA A 225 -0.54 9.10 2.43
CA ALA A 225 0.82 9.11 1.94
C ALA A 225 1.77 9.46 3.07
N LEU A 226 3.00 9.02 2.94
CA LEU A 226 4.11 9.45 3.77
C LEU A 226 5.22 10.01 2.89
N LEU A 227 6.09 10.79 3.49
CA LEU A 227 7.29 11.31 2.88
C LEU A 227 8.42 11.27 3.89
N PHE A 228 9.53 10.66 3.51
CA PHE A 228 10.80 10.78 4.21
C PHE A 228 11.58 11.97 3.69
N ALA A 229 12.03 12.84 4.55
CA ALA A 229 12.97 13.91 4.23
C ALA A 229 13.63 14.45 5.49
N ASP A 230 14.83 14.99 5.36
CA ASP A 230 15.48 15.76 6.43
C ASP A 230 14.90 17.19 6.45
N PHE A 231 13.79 17.37 7.19
CA PHE A 231 13.05 18.64 7.17
C PHE A 231 13.69 19.72 8.04
N ASP A 232 14.46 19.34 9.06
CA ASP A 232 15.12 20.31 9.95
C ASP A 232 16.64 20.44 9.70
N LEU A 233 17.15 19.74 8.68
CA LEU A 233 18.53 19.79 8.21
C LEU A 233 19.55 19.31 9.26
N ASP A 234 19.19 18.29 10.04
CA ASP A 234 20.07 17.68 11.02
C ASP A 234 20.82 16.42 10.51
N GLY A 235 20.53 16.00 9.29
CA GLY A 235 21.16 14.85 8.61
C GLY A 235 20.44 13.53 8.82
N LEU A 236 19.26 13.53 9.47
CA LEU A 236 18.39 12.36 9.64
C LEU A 236 17.12 12.53 8.83
N ASN A 237 16.62 11.47 8.23
CA ASN A 237 15.33 11.49 7.56
C ASN A 237 14.20 11.46 8.59
N ASP A 238 13.36 12.50 8.58
CA ASP A 238 12.12 12.62 9.34
C ASP A 238 10.95 11.99 8.58
N ILE A 239 9.77 11.91 9.23
CA ILE A 239 8.56 11.34 8.63
C ILE A 239 7.45 12.37 8.61
N PHE A 240 6.87 12.61 7.43
CA PHE A 240 5.64 13.36 7.28
C PHE A 240 4.53 12.45 6.76
N VAL A 241 3.39 12.37 7.48
CA VAL A 241 2.24 11.54 7.12
C VAL A 241 1.02 12.43 6.87
N THR A 242 0.43 12.28 5.68
CA THR A 242 -0.81 12.98 5.34
C THR A 242 -2.02 12.20 5.77
N ASN A 243 -3.01 12.88 6.37
CA ASN A 243 -4.27 12.33 6.81
C ASN A 243 -5.46 13.08 6.24
N GLY A 244 -6.55 12.38 6.05
CA GLY A 244 -7.79 13.06 5.72
C GLY A 244 -8.86 12.13 5.18
N VAL A 245 -10.11 12.43 5.52
CA VAL A 245 -11.28 11.77 4.97
C VAL A 245 -12.43 12.78 4.90
N PHE A 246 -13.07 12.88 3.75
CA PHE A 246 -14.20 13.80 3.58
C PHE A 246 -15.37 13.47 4.53
N ARG A 247 -15.60 12.20 4.77
CA ARG A 247 -16.57 11.65 5.73
C ARG A 247 -16.02 10.39 6.34
N ASP A 248 -16.24 10.18 7.61
CA ASP A 248 -15.75 9.02 8.36
C ASP A 248 -16.50 7.75 7.98
N VAL A 249 -16.14 7.19 6.82
CA VAL A 249 -16.77 5.97 6.29
C VAL A 249 -16.39 4.70 7.05
N ILE A 250 -15.41 4.77 7.97
CA ILE A 250 -15.03 3.63 8.82
C ILE A 250 -15.75 3.65 10.17
N ASP A 251 -16.51 4.71 10.50
CA ASP A 251 -17.31 4.73 11.74
C ASP A 251 -18.39 3.65 11.72
N ARG A 252 -18.27 2.70 12.64
CA ARG A 252 -19.08 1.48 12.65
C ARG A 252 -20.53 1.74 13.06
N ASP A 253 -20.77 2.68 13.94
CA ASP A 253 -22.09 2.93 14.46
C ASP A 253 -22.94 3.72 13.46
N SER A 254 -22.36 4.70 12.80
CA SER A 254 -22.99 5.40 11.68
C SER A 254 -23.29 4.43 10.52
N ASN A 255 -22.35 3.55 10.17
CA ASN A 255 -22.56 2.55 9.14
C ASN A 255 -23.70 1.59 9.47
N LYS A 256 -23.81 1.11 10.75
CA LYS A 256 -24.93 0.28 11.19
C LYS A 256 -26.27 1.03 11.07
N ALA A 257 -26.30 2.31 11.45
CA ALA A 257 -27.50 3.14 11.37
C ALA A 257 -27.93 3.33 9.90
N ILE A 258 -26.99 3.61 9.00
CA ILE A 258 -27.22 3.73 7.55
C ILE A 258 -27.77 2.42 6.97
N VAL A 259 -27.13 1.30 7.25
CA VAL A 259 -27.59 -0.03 6.78
C VAL A 259 -28.99 -0.34 7.29
N ALA A 260 -29.32 0.00 8.55
CA ALA A 260 -30.66 -0.19 9.10
C ALA A 260 -31.71 0.65 8.37
N GLN A 261 -31.37 1.89 7.98
CA GLN A 261 -32.29 2.74 7.19
C GLN A 261 -32.46 2.23 5.75
N LEU A 262 -31.37 1.76 5.12
CA LEU A 262 -31.43 1.15 3.77
C LEU A 262 -32.37 -0.05 3.74
N LYS A 263 -32.23 -0.95 4.72
CA LYS A 263 -33.10 -2.14 4.83
C LYS A 263 -34.59 -1.78 4.98
N LYS A 264 -34.94 -0.68 5.66
CA LYS A 264 -36.33 -0.23 5.80
C LYS A 264 -36.95 0.21 4.46
N LYS A 265 -36.14 0.66 3.49
CA LYS A 265 -36.67 1.16 2.20
C LYS A 265 -37.16 0.06 1.26
N ASN A 266 -36.79 -1.20 1.50
CA ASN A 266 -37.17 -2.38 0.73
C ASN A 266 -37.04 -2.20 -0.81
N ARG A 267 -36.05 -1.42 -1.25
CA ARG A 267 -35.68 -1.18 -2.66
C ARG A 267 -34.19 -0.93 -2.77
N LYS A 268 -33.65 -1.03 -3.98
CA LYS A 268 -32.25 -0.67 -4.23
C LYS A 268 -32.02 0.83 -3.93
N PRO A 269 -30.88 1.20 -3.32
CA PRO A 269 -30.51 2.59 -3.09
C PRO A 269 -30.40 3.37 -4.40
N THR A 270 -30.85 4.63 -4.39
CA THR A 270 -30.64 5.58 -5.48
C THR A 270 -29.43 6.45 -5.19
N LYS A 271 -28.96 7.22 -6.20
CA LYS A 271 -27.90 8.21 -6.02
C LYS A 271 -28.23 9.23 -4.94
N GLU A 272 -29.49 9.62 -4.82
CA GLU A 272 -29.97 10.56 -3.81
C GLU A 272 -29.93 9.95 -2.39
N ASP A 273 -30.23 8.66 -2.26
CA ASP A 273 -30.06 7.94 -1.00
C ASP A 273 -28.59 7.96 -0.56
N PHE A 274 -27.63 7.66 -1.46
CA PHE A 274 -26.21 7.71 -1.15
C PHE A 274 -25.75 9.09 -0.69
N LEU A 275 -26.21 10.17 -1.34
CA LEU A 275 -25.90 11.54 -0.92
C LEU A 275 -26.47 11.85 0.48
N THR A 276 -27.68 11.37 0.76
CA THR A 276 -28.30 11.53 2.08
C THR A 276 -27.52 10.79 3.15
N TYR A 277 -27.13 9.55 2.88
CA TYR A 277 -26.38 8.73 3.83
C TYR A 277 -24.95 9.22 4.03
N ALA A 278 -24.29 9.73 2.99
CA ALA A 278 -23.00 10.37 3.14
C ALA A 278 -23.02 11.54 4.14
N LYS A 279 -24.14 12.28 4.22
CA LYS A 279 -24.32 13.35 5.20
C LYS A 279 -24.53 12.85 6.63
N MET A 280 -24.89 11.57 6.82
CA MET A 280 -25.04 10.95 8.14
C MET A 280 -23.70 10.49 8.73
N LEU A 281 -22.71 10.32 7.89
CA LEU A 281 -21.37 9.98 8.35
C LEU A 281 -20.73 11.18 9.05
N PRO A 282 -20.02 10.98 10.17
CA PRO A 282 -19.33 12.05 10.87
C PRO A 282 -18.33 12.79 9.97
N GLN A 283 -18.11 14.05 10.25
CA GLN A 283 -16.93 14.78 9.78
C GLN A 283 -15.86 14.64 10.85
N GLN A 284 -14.75 14.05 10.47
CA GLN A 284 -13.59 13.93 11.33
C GLN A 284 -12.48 14.83 10.79
N LYS A 285 -12.10 15.83 11.57
CA LYS A 285 -10.90 16.60 11.29
C LYS A 285 -9.72 15.76 11.76
N LEU A 286 -8.90 15.31 10.81
CA LEU A 286 -7.67 14.59 11.06
C LEU A 286 -6.49 15.54 10.83
N ILE A 287 -5.48 15.46 11.68
CA ILE A 287 -4.23 16.19 11.51
C ILE A 287 -3.24 15.37 10.69
N ASN A 288 -2.38 16.04 9.96
CA ASN A 288 -1.18 15.42 9.43
C ASN A 288 -0.18 15.22 10.57
N TYR A 289 0.62 14.15 10.49
CA TYR A 289 1.66 13.89 11.46
C TYR A 289 3.02 14.30 10.93
N TYR A 290 3.81 14.82 11.83
CA TYR A 290 5.20 15.11 11.60
C TYR A 290 6.03 14.53 12.74
N PHE A 291 6.90 13.58 12.40
CA PHE A 291 7.74 12.88 13.35
C PHE A 291 9.20 13.22 13.07
N LYS A 292 9.84 13.90 14.04
CA LYS A 292 11.28 14.17 14.01
C LYS A 292 12.03 12.90 14.42
N ASN A 293 13.01 12.50 13.62
CA ASN A 293 13.88 11.38 13.90
C ASN A 293 14.93 11.74 14.97
N ASN A 294 15.11 10.91 15.98
CA ASN A 294 16.12 11.10 17.02
C ASN A 294 17.41 10.31 16.76
N GLY A 295 17.49 9.51 15.67
CA GLY A 295 18.66 8.72 15.28
C GLY A 295 18.86 7.41 16.04
N ASP A 296 17.87 7.00 16.86
CA ASP A 296 17.93 5.77 17.69
C ASP A 296 16.68 4.89 17.55
N PHE A 297 16.00 4.97 16.40
CA PHE A 297 14.69 4.38 16.10
C PHE A 297 13.54 4.90 16.97
N THR A 298 13.73 6.04 17.63
CA THR A 298 12.65 6.78 18.28
C THR A 298 12.34 8.06 17.50
N PHE A 299 11.10 8.54 17.62
CA PHE A 299 10.64 9.74 16.94
C PHE A 299 9.89 10.65 17.90
N GLU A 300 10.10 11.96 17.76
CA GLU A 300 9.32 12.97 18.47
C GLU A 300 8.15 13.42 17.60
N ASP A 301 6.91 13.26 18.09
CA ASP A 301 5.72 13.83 17.45
C ASP A 301 5.73 15.37 17.60
N THR A 302 6.12 16.05 16.55
CA THR A 302 6.19 17.53 16.51
C THR A 302 5.04 18.13 15.68
N SER A 303 4.00 17.36 15.38
CA SER A 303 2.87 17.76 14.52
C SER A 303 2.26 19.09 14.91
N SER A 304 2.12 19.36 16.22
CA SER A 304 1.58 20.62 16.73
C SER A 304 2.41 21.87 16.41
N LYS A 305 3.68 21.70 16.05
CA LYS A 305 4.56 22.82 15.66
C LYS A 305 4.44 23.19 14.18
N TRP A 306 3.90 22.28 13.35
CA TRP A 306 3.87 22.39 11.90
C TRP A 306 2.47 22.55 11.31
N VAL A 307 1.44 22.23 12.07
CA VAL A 307 0.05 22.34 11.64
C VAL A 307 -0.54 23.61 12.26
N ASP A 308 -0.85 24.59 11.42
CA ASP A 308 -1.68 25.73 11.83
C ASP A 308 -3.07 25.22 12.20
N ASP A 309 -3.59 25.62 13.35
CA ASP A 309 -4.96 25.37 13.86
C ASP A 309 -6.04 26.08 13.02
N SER A 310 -5.89 26.22 11.70
CA SER A 310 -6.81 26.95 10.81
C SER A 310 -7.98 26.11 10.29
#